data_720c0dcbc7a46c072e83bdd5bb363956
#
_entry.id   720c0dcbc7a46c072e83bdd5bb363956
#
_cell.length_a   1.000
_cell.length_b   1.000
_cell.length_c   1.000
_cell.angle_alpha   90.00
_cell.angle_beta   90.00
_cell.angle_gamma   90.00
#
_symmetry.space_group_name_H-M   'P 1'
#
loop_
_entity.id
_entity.type
_entity.pdbx_description
1 polymer ?
#
loop_
_entity_poly.entity_id
_entity_poly.type
_entity_poly.pdbx_seq_one_letter_code
_entity_poly.pdbx_strand_id
1 'polypeptide(L)'
;MPRIPDLPGIPIPHNSQQEQWLKQCVAALCGLENQRFPGSQPVSFAAKDLEKLEKEDFWVAEKSDGVRVLLFVYTDVNSMDQTVFIIDRHNSYREIHGLYFPNFEDPRKPLRSSIVDGELVIDVDPRTKQETLRFLAFDCLVVNDQNVMGRTLDKRYGRLKEWMYKPYQKMLRDHPHMAMSQPFDFKVKEVKFSYHVEDVFNIDIPQLHHGNDGLIYTCVNSPYAPGTDPNIPXSENSIDFKLVLRFPPTPGKPMVPDFQTKPIFELHVWCGDDRGKPRYEFYDVMHVEDDEWERMKGSNEQLDDRIVEVHWDSAGEHWRMMRFRDDKPNGNHKSVVDNIIKSIADGVEKDALLARSASIRNHWKARLGQPPGPPPQQQQQQQQQHAPRHLPPRPAQAQKPPPPPAHALPPRPPPPIDAPRAEPRYGPLAPSRWSKVTGPEMVAGMYR
;
A
#
# COMPACT_ATOMS: atom_id res chain seq x y z
N MET A 1 13.45 12.26 -6.68
CA MET A 1 12.76 11.13 -6.05
C MET A 1 11.36 11.03 -6.61
N PRO A 2 10.82 9.81 -6.77
CA PRO A 2 9.42 9.69 -7.21
C PRO A 2 8.47 10.41 -6.25
N ARG A 3 7.54 11.14 -6.80
CA ARG A 3 6.58 11.91 -6.02
C ARG A 3 5.25 11.16 -5.96
N ILE A 4 4.67 11.07 -4.76
CA ILE A 4 3.32 10.51 -4.60
C ILE A 4 2.33 11.57 -5.06
N PRO A 5 1.35 11.21 -5.91
CA PRO A 5 0.40 12.19 -6.41
C PRO A 5 -0.58 12.68 -5.33
N ASP A 6 -0.96 13.93 -5.45
CA ASP A 6 -2.14 14.43 -4.76
C ASP A 6 -3.39 13.86 -5.44
N LEU A 7 -4.42 13.60 -4.66
CA LEU A 7 -5.66 13.07 -5.22
C LEU A 7 -6.36 14.14 -6.06
N PRO A 8 -6.70 13.85 -7.32
CA PRO A 8 -7.42 14.80 -8.18
C PRO A 8 -8.90 14.87 -7.80
N GLY A 9 -9.59 15.84 -8.39
CA GLY A 9 -11.03 15.96 -8.30
C GLY A 9 -11.50 16.81 -7.13
N ILE A 10 -12.82 16.90 -6.98
CA ILE A 10 -13.49 17.73 -6.01
C ILE A 10 -13.95 16.86 -4.84
N PRO A 11 -13.47 17.13 -3.61
CA PRO A 11 -13.87 16.32 -2.46
C PRO A 11 -15.38 16.37 -2.22
N ILE A 12 -15.98 15.22 -1.97
CA ILE A 12 -17.37 15.13 -1.50
C ILE A 12 -17.33 15.40 0.02
N PRO A 13 -18.12 16.35 0.52
CA PRO A 13 -18.04 16.70 1.93
C PRO A 13 -18.32 15.50 2.84
N HIS A 14 -17.49 15.37 3.87
CA HIS A 14 -17.58 14.25 4.81
C HIS A 14 -18.91 14.32 5.57
N ASN A 15 -19.54 13.15 5.74
CA ASN A 15 -20.85 12.97 6.39
C ASN A 15 -22.01 13.68 5.68
N SER A 16 -21.81 14.13 4.42
CA SER A 16 -22.89 14.70 3.63
C SER A 16 -23.89 13.63 3.18
N GLN A 17 -25.10 14.05 2.81
CA GLN A 17 -26.10 13.15 2.22
C GLN A 17 -25.57 12.50 0.95
N GLN A 18 -24.81 13.25 0.15
CA GLN A 18 -24.21 12.73 -1.07
C GLN A 18 -23.21 11.61 -0.76
N GLU A 19 -22.33 11.81 0.23
CA GLU A 19 -21.36 10.78 0.61
C GLU A 19 -22.07 9.51 1.10
N GLN A 20 -23.08 9.67 1.96
CA GLN A 20 -23.85 8.54 2.47
C GLN A 20 -24.54 7.76 1.35
N TRP A 21 -25.15 8.49 0.42
CA TRP A 21 -25.81 7.87 -0.73
C TRP A 21 -24.79 7.10 -1.62
N LEU A 22 -23.61 7.70 -1.88
CA LEU A 22 -22.57 7.03 -2.67
C LEU A 22 -22.08 5.75 -1.98
N LYS A 23 -21.91 5.80 -0.66
CA LYS A 23 -21.52 4.60 0.11
C LYS A 23 -22.58 3.51 0.05
N GLN A 24 -23.86 3.89 0.06
CA GLN A 24 -24.96 2.93 -0.11
C GLN A 24 -24.93 2.31 -1.51
N CYS A 25 -24.70 3.12 -2.55
CA CYS A 25 -24.60 2.64 -3.92
C CYS A 25 -23.47 1.62 -4.08
N VAL A 26 -22.28 1.95 -3.55
CA VAL A 26 -21.11 1.08 -3.62
C VAL A 26 -21.38 -0.24 -2.88
N ALA A 27 -21.92 -0.16 -1.66
CA ALA A 27 -22.25 -1.35 -0.88
C ALA A 27 -23.26 -2.25 -1.63
N ALA A 28 -24.28 -1.64 -2.21
CA ALA A 28 -25.30 -2.40 -2.99
C ALA A 28 -24.68 -3.07 -4.22
N LEU A 29 -23.87 -2.34 -4.97
CA LEU A 29 -23.21 -2.89 -6.17
C LEU A 29 -22.27 -4.04 -5.82
N CYS A 30 -21.56 -3.92 -4.69
CA CYS A 30 -20.60 -4.94 -4.23
C CYS A 30 -21.28 -6.08 -3.45
N GLY A 31 -22.56 -5.96 -3.14
CA GLY A 31 -23.29 -6.97 -2.36
C GLY A 31 -22.80 -7.05 -0.92
N LEU A 32 -22.47 -5.90 -0.32
CA LEU A 32 -21.94 -5.84 1.04
C LEU A 32 -22.99 -5.30 2.02
N GLU A 33 -22.99 -5.85 3.23
CA GLU A 33 -23.89 -5.39 4.29
C GLU A 33 -23.42 -4.12 4.96
N ASN A 34 -22.12 -3.81 4.87
CA ASN A 34 -21.55 -2.62 5.48
C ASN A 34 -21.11 -1.64 4.39
N GLN A 35 -20.86 -0.40 4.80
CA GLN A 35 -20.48 0.68 3.89
C GLN A 35 -18.98 1.03 4.00
N ARG A 36 -18.17 0.09 4.47
CA ARG A 36 -16.73 0.29 4.57
C ARG A 36 -16.08 0.27 3.19
N PHE A 37 -14.86 0.74 3.12
CA PHE A 37 -14.07 0.67 1.90
C PHE A 37 -14.02 -0.78 1.41
N PRO A 38 -14.49 -1.06 0.19
CA PRO A 38 -14.62 -2.45 -0.28
C PRO A 38 -13.35 -3.04 -0.87
N GLY A 39 -12.25 -2.26 -0.90
CA GLY A 39 -11.00 -2.71 -1.48
C GLY A 39 -10.33 -3.82 -0.68
N SER A 40 -9.72 -4.77 -1.39
CA SER A 40 -8.91 -5.81 -0.75
C SER A 40 -7.63 -5.19 -0.18
N GLN A 41 -7.11 -5.77 0.90
CA GLN A 41 -5.87 -5.32 1.54
C GLN A 41 -4.85 -6.45 1.47
N PRO A 42 -3.71 -6.24 0.80
CA PRO A 42 -2.68 -7.27 0.71
C PRO A 42 -2.03 -7.53 2.07
N VAL A 43 -1.38 -8.67 2.20
CA VAL A 43 -0.64 -9.08 3.40
C VAL A 43 0.84 -9.17 3.08
N SER A 44 1.69 -9.01 4.11
CA SER A 44 3.13 -9.15 3.93
C SER A 44 3.49 -10.57 3.55
N PHE A 45 4.41 -10.71 2.61
CA PHE A 45 4.88 -12.00 2.10
C PHE A 45 5.69 -12.72 3.18
N ALA A 46 5.38 -13.98 3.43
CA ALA A 46 6.08 -14.80 4.42
C ALA A 46 6.65 -16.05 3.73
N ALA A 47 7.56 -16.76 4.41
CA ALA A 47 8.20 -17.95 3.86
C ALA A 47 7.18 -19.01 3.40
N LYS A 48 6.07 -19.15 4.13
CA LYS A 48 4.99 -20.10 3.75
C LYS A 48 4.36 -19.76 2.40
N ASP A 49 4.43 -18.51 1.98
CA ASP A 49 3.83 -18.08 0.71
C ASP A 49 4.66 -18.56 -0.48
N LEU A 50 5.96 -18.85 -0.30
CA LEU A 50 6.77 -19.50 -1.33
C LEU A 50 6.19 -20.86 -1.72
N GLU A 51 5.76 -21.66 -0.72
CA GLU A 51 5.12 -22.94 -0.98
C GLU A 51 3.75 -22.74 -1.64
N LYS A 52 3.04 -21.69 -1.24
CA LYS A 52 1.75 -21.37 -1.82
C LYS A 52 1.88 -21.02 -3.30
N LEU A 53 2.94 -20.31 -3.70
CA LEU A 53 3.23 -20.02 -5.12
C LEU A 53 3.44 -21.30 -5.95
N GLU A 54 3.92 -22.38 -5.34
CA GLU A 54 4.07 -23.66 -6.04
C GLU A 54 2.75 -24.42 -6.13
N LYS A 55 1.91 -24.31 -5.10
CA LYS A 55 0.67 -25.09 -4.99
C LYS A 55 -0.50 -24.45 -5.76
N GLU A 56 -0.49 -23.15 -5.92
CA GLU A 56 -1.60 -22.40 -6.54
C GLU A 56 -1.07 -21.48 -7.64
N ASP A 57 -1.96 -21.07 -8.53
CA ASP A 57 -1.62 -20.19 -9.64
C ASP A 57 -1.67 -18.73 -9.19
N PHE A 58 -0.57 -18.01 -9.35
CA PHE A 58 -0.46 -16.60 -9.01
C PHE A 58 0.02 -15.77 -10.19
N TRP A 59 -0.51 -14.58 -10.30
CA TRP A 59 0.08 -13.53 -11.14
C TRP A 59 0.98 -12.65 -10.26
N VAL A 60 1.99 -12.04 -10.88
CA VAL A 60 2.93 -11.14 -10.24
C VAL A 60 3.01 -9.85 -11.02
N ALA A 61 3.14 -8.75 -10.32
CA ALA A 61 3.41 -7.43 -10.88
C ALA A 61 4.30 -6.65 -9.92
N GLU A 62 4.93 -5.60 -10.44
CA GLU A 62 5.62 -4.66 -9.57
C GLU A 62 4.60 -3.97 -8.65
N LYS A 63 4.99 -3.67 -7.43
CA LYS A 63 4.14 -2.94 -6.50
C LYS A 63 4.39 -1.45 -6.71
N SER A 64 3.51 -0.82 -7.46
CA SER A 64 3.63 0.61 -7.78
C SER A 64 3.60 1.45 -6.52
N ASP A 65 4.42 2.47 -6.51
CA ASP A 65 4.52 3.40 -5.40
C ASP A 65 3.66 4.63 -5.69
N GLY A 66 2.39 4.54 -5.33
CA GLY A 66 1.40 5.57 -5.60
C GLY A 66 0.35 5.68 -4.51
N VAL A 67 -0.85 6.10 -4.90
CA VAL A 67 -2.00 6.18 -3.99
C VAL A 67 -3.07 5.21 -4.47
N ARG A 68 -3.38 4.22 -3.63
CA ARG A 68 -4.43 3.24 -3.91
C ARG A 68 -5.81 3.90 -3.88
N VAL A 69 -6.56 3.77 -4.97
CA VAL A 69 -7.94 4.24 -5.05
C VAL A 69 -8.81 3.26 -5.83
N LEU A 70 -10.11 3.29 -5.54
CA LEU A 70 -11.11 2.66 -6.41
C LEU A 70 -11.66 3.74 -7.33
N LEU A 71 -11.79 3.42 -8.61
CA LEU A 71 -12.48 4.28 -9.58
C LEU A 71 -13.92 3.80 -9.63
N PHE A 72 -14.86 4.68 -9.26
CA PHE A 72 -16.28 4.38 -9.25
C PHE A 72 -16.98 5.17 -10.35
N VAL A 73 -17.41 4.46 -11.39
CA VAL A 73 -18.22 5.01 -12.47
C VAL A 73 -19.68 4.76 -12.09
N TYR A 74 -20.41 5.81 -11.82
CA TYR A 74 -21.85 5.73 -11.53
C TYR A 74 -22.63 6.18 -12.75
N THR A 75 -23.59 5.35 -13.18
CA THR A 75 -24.48 5.69 -14.29
C THR A 75 -25.92 5.58 -13.82
N ASP A 76 -26.62 6.70 -13.85
CA ASP A 76 -28.02 6.74 -13.43
C ASP A 76 -28.88 5.90 -14.37
N VAL A 77 -29.74 5.08 -13.81
CA VAL A 77 -30.56 4.13 -14.60
C VAL A 77 -31.64 4.81 -15.43
N ASN A 78 -32.06 6.00 -15.03
CA ASN A 78 -33.14 6.71 -15.70
C ASN A 78 -32.64 7.72 -16.72
N SER A 79 -31.74 8.62 -16.29
CA SER A 79 -31.20 9.67 -17.17
C SER A 79 -30.05 9.17 -18.04
N MET A 80 -29.41 8.08 -17.66
CA MET A 80 -28.19 7.56 -18.28
C MET A 80 -27.01 8.52 -18.18
N ASP A 81 -27.07 9.49 -17.25
CA ASP A 81 -25.95 10.36 -16.95
C ASP A 81 -24.88 9.59 -16.20
N GLN A 82 -23.63 9.79 -16.59
CA GLN A 82 -22.49 9.11 -15.99
C GLN A 82 -21.66 10.12 -15.17
N THR A 83 -21.36 9.76 -13.93
CA THR A 83 -20.51 10.53 -13.04
C THR A 83 -19.40 9.63 -12.52
N VAL A 84 -18.17 10.14 -12.45
CA VAL A 84 -17.01 9.34 -12.04
C VAL A 84 -16.49 9.87 -10.71
N PHE A 85 -16.17 8.94 -9.80
CA PHE A 85 -15.62 9.22 -8.49
C PHE A 85 -14.36 8.39 -8.26
N ILE A 86 -13.48 8.87 -7.39
CA ILE A 86 -12.45 8.02 -6.80
C ILE A 86 -12.72 7.89 -5.31
N ILE A 87 -12.37 6.72 -4.76
CA ILE A 87 -12.58 6.37 -3.35
C ILE A 87 -11.22 5.97 -2.80
N ASP A 88 -10.73 6.67 -1.78
CA ASP A 88 -9.45 6.32 -1.18
C ASP A 88 -9.62 5.27 -0.06
N ARG A 89 -8.49 4.81 0.51
CA ARG A 89 -8.52 3.78 1.55
C ARG A 89 -9.21 4.21 2.84
N HIS A 90 -9.40 5.52 3.03
CA HIS A 90 -10.14 6.06 4.18
C HIS A 90 -11.64 6.15 3.90
N ASN A 91 -12.07 5.62 2.76
CA ASN A 91 -13.47 5.63 2.30
C ASN A 91 -13.98 7.05 2.06
N SER A 92 -13.08 7.93 1.63
CA SER A 92 -13.38 9.31 1.25
C SER A 92 -13.56 9.38 -0.27
N TYR A 93 -14.51 10.18 -0.72
CA TYR A 93 -14.95 10.25 -2.12
C TYR A 93 -14.55 11.59 -2.73
N ARG A 94 -14.14 11.56 -4.00
CA ARG A 94 -13.88 12.76 -4.79
C ARG A 94 -14.53 12.59 -6.17
N GLU A 95 -15.20 13.62 -6.65
CA GLU A 95 -15.81 13.64 -7.98
C GLU A 95 -14.74 14.02 -9.01
N ILE A 96 -14.67 13.25 -10.10
CA ILE A 96 -13.69 13.45 -11.17
C ILE A 96 -14.41 13.89 -12.42
N HIS A 97 -13.96 15.00 -13.00
CA HIS A 97 -14.47 15.53 -14.25
C HIS A 97 -13.50 15.25 -15.40
N GLY A 98 -14.03 15.09 -16.60
CA GLY A 98 -13.20 14.88 -17.79
C GLY A 98 -13.00 13.44 -18.18
N LEU A 99 -13.72 12.51 -17.53
CA LEU A 99 -13.72 11.08 -17.90
C LEU A 99 -15.12 10.66 -18.33
N TYR A 100 -15.18 9.87 -19.39
CA TYR A 100 -16.41 9.21 -19.83
C TYR A 100 -16.05 7.83 -20.33
N PHE A 101 -16.80 6.84 -19.90
CA PHE A 101 -16.58 5.44 -20.29
C PHE A 101 -17.76 4.98 -21.15
N PRO A 102 -17.50 4.67 -22.44
CA PRO A 102 -18.57 4.18 -23.32
C PRO A 102 -18.88 2.70 -23.07
N ASN A 103 -20.09 2.31 -23.40
CA ASN A 103 -20.49 0.91 -23.29
C ASN A 103 -19.78 0.09 -24.38
N PHE A 104 -19.36 -1.11 -24.01
CA PHE A 104 -18.57 -1.96 -24.91
C PHE A 104 -19.41 -2.54 -26.07
N GLU A 105 -20.72 -2.68 -25.89
CA GLU A 105 -21.62 -3.18 -26.93
C GLU A 105 -22.13 -2.06 -27.84
N ASP A 106 -22.44 -0.90 -27.26
CA ASP A 106 -22.94 0.26 -28.00
C ASP A 106 -22.26 1.52 -27.48
N PRO A 107 -21.20 1.98 -28.16
CA PRO A 107 -20.43 3.16 -27.71
C PRO A 107 -21.24 4.46 -27.61
N ARG A 108 -22.45 4.52 -28.18
CA ARG A 108 -23.32 5.68 -28.07
C ARG A 108 -23.98 5.77 -26.68
N LYS A 109 -23.91 4.68 -25.90
CA LYS A 109 -24.46 4.62 -24.56
C LYS A 109 -23.33 4.64 -23.52
N PRO A 110 -23.57 5.10 -22.30
CA PRO A 110 -22.55 5.02 -21.27
C PRO A 110 -22.40 3.59 -20.76
N LEU A 111 -21.19 3.27 -20.32
CA LEU A 111 -20.95 2.07 -19.52
C LEU A 111 -21.79 2.19 -18.24
N ARG A 112 -22.44 1.11 -17.84
CA ARG A 112 -23.23 1.07 -16.62
C ARG A 112 -22.28 1.10 -15.41
N SER A 113 -22.84 1.25 -14.22
CA SER A 113 -22.03 1.45 -13.00
C SER A 113 -20.95 0.39 -12.85
N SER A 114 -19.74 0.85 -12.53
CA SER A 114 -18.54 0.00 -12.49
C SER A 114 -17.62 0.47 -11.37
N ILE A 115 -16.91 -0.48 -10.75
CA ILE A 115 -15.94 -0.19 -9.68
C ILE A 115 -14.65 -0.92 -10.02
N VAL A 116 -13.57 -0.16 -10.18
CA VAL A 116 -12.27 -0.66 -10.62
C VAL A 116 -11.22 -0.34 -9.57
N ASP A 117 -10.36 -1.32 -9.29
CA ASP A 117 -9.29 -1.19 -8.30
C ASP A 117 -7.99 -0.79 -9.00
N GLY A 118 -7.31 0.19 -8.45
CA GLY A 118 -6.06 0.64 -9.07
C GLY A 118 -5.22 1.54 -8.20
N GLU A 119 -4.16 2.04 -8.80
CA GLU A 119 -3.17 2.91 -8.16
C GLU A 119 -2.98 4.16 -9.00
N LEU A 120 -3.05 5.32 -8.38
CA LEU A 120 -2.65 6.58 -9.01
C LEU A 120 -1.15 6.77 -8.83
N VAL A 121 -0.44 6.96 -9.94
CA VAL A 121 1.01 7.19 -9.95
C VAL A 121 1.33 8.42 -10.78
N ILE A 122 2.50 9.02 -10.53
CA ILE A 122 3.05 10.05 -11.41
C ILE A 122 4.18 9.41 -12.20
N ASP A 123 3.99 9.25 -13.49
CA ASP A 123 5.06 8.87 -14.39
C ASP A 123 5.86 10.09 -14.80
N VAL A 124 7.18 10.02 -14.70
CA VAL A 124 8.08 11.10 -15.08
C VAL A 124 8.90 10.62 -16.28
N ASP A 125 8.72 11.26 -17.41
CA ASP A 125 9.52 10.95 -18.59
C ASP A 125 11.00 11.23 -18.27
N PRO A 126 11.90 10.24 -18.38
CA PRO A 126 13.30 10.45 -17.98
C PRO A 126 14.02 11.50 -18.82
N ARG A 127 13.58 11.70 -20.05
CA ARG A 127 14.23 12.64 -20.99
C ARG A 127 13.65 14.05 -20.88
N THR A 128 12.32 14.17 -20.94
CA THR A 128 11.65 15.49 -20.96
C THR A 128 11.30 16.02 -19.59
N LYS A 129 11.32 15.16 -18.56
CA LYS A 129 10.88 15.45 -17.19
C LYS A 129 9.39 15.79 -17.09
N GLN A 130 8.63 15.55 -18.15
CA GLN A 130 7.18 15.74 -18.14
C GLN A 130 6.53 14.72 -17.19
N GLU A 131 5.66 15.22 -16.31
CA GLU A 131 4.89 14.40 -15.39
C GLU A 131 3.53 14.06 -15.99
N THR A 132 3.11 12.81 -15.85
CA THR A 132 1.78 12.36 -16.27
C THR A 132 1.13 11.62 -15.10
N LEU A 133 0.00 12.13 -14.64
CA LEU A 133 -0.80 11.40 -13.65
C LEU A 133 -1.50 10.24 -14.36
N ARG A 134 -1.37 9.04 -13.80
CA ARG A 134 -1.89 7.83 -14.44
C ARG A 134 -2.58 6.94 -13.41
N PHE A 135 -3.76 6.45 -13.78
CA PHE A 135 -4.47 5.44 -12.99
C PHE A 135 -4.15 4.06 -13.59
N LEU A 136 -3.47 3.23 -12.82
CA LEU A 136 -3.10 1.86 -13.19
C LEU A 136 -4.13 0.90 -12.61
N ALA A 137 -5.09 0.49 -13.45
CA ALA A 137 -6.13 -0.45 -13.05
C ALA A 137 -5.56 -1.87 -13.02
N PHE A 138 -5.79 -2.60 -11.94
CA PHE A 138 -5.26 -3.97 -11.82
C PHE A 138 -6.33 -5.01 -11.46
N ASP A 139 -7.52 -4.60 -11.04
CA ASP A 139 -8.61 -5.52 -10.72
C ASP A 139 -9.94 -4.78 -10.87
N CYS A 140 -11.04 -5.49 -10.77
CA CYS A 140 -12.35 -4.85 -10.77
C CYS A 140 -13.32 -5.63 -9.89
N LEU A 141 -14.26 -4.90 -9.30
CA LEU A 141 -15.28 -5.45 -8.41
C LEU A 141 -16.62 -5.56 -9.15
N VAL A 142 -16.93 -4.51 -9.91
CA VAL A 142 -18.19 -4.41 -10.65
C VAL A 142 -17.88 -3.84 -12.03
N VAL A 143 -18.44 -4.41 -13.09
CA VAL A 143 -18.35 -3.86 -14.45
C VAL A 143 -19.72 -3.94 -15.10
N ASN A 144 -20.20 -2.80 -15.58
CA ASN A 144 -21.48 -2.69 -16.31
C ASN A 144 -22.66 -3.22 -15.47
N ASP A 145 -22.76 -2.79 -14.22
CA ASP A 145 -23.72 -3.23 -13.19
C ASP A 145 -23.55 -4.69 -12.74
N GLN A 146 -22.59 -5.42 -13.29
CA GLN A 146 -22.38 -6.82 -12.91
C GLN A 146 -21.30 -6.94 -11.85
N ASN A 147 -21.67 -7.44 -10.68
CA ASN A 147 -20.74 -7.77 -9.62
C ASN A 147 -19.91 -9.00 -10.06
N VAL A 148 -18.62 -8.82 -10.22
CA VAL A 148 -17.70 -9.88 -10.65
C VAL A 148 -16.75 -10.34 -9.54
N MET A 149 -16.98 -9.89 -8.32
CA MET A 149 -16.07 -10.17 -7.19
C MET A 149 -15.93 -11.69 -6.94
N GLY A 150 -17.00 -12.46 -7.15
CA GLY A 150 -16.95 -13.91 -6.97
C GLY A 150 -16.22 -14.67 -8.07
N ARG A 151 -15.81 -14.00 -9.13
CA ARG A 151 -15.11 -14.64 -10.25
C ARG A 151 -13.60 -14.70 -9.98
N THR A 152 -12.92 -15.58 -10.71
CA THR A 152 -11.46 -15.68 -10.67
C THR A 152 -10.83 -14.41 -11.23
N LEU A 153 -9.57 -14.16 -10.85
CA LEU A 153 -8.84 -12.94 -11.23
C LEU A 153 -8.74 -12.79 -12.76
N ASP A 154 -8.45 -13.87 -13.48
CA ASP A 154 -8.37 -13.83 -14.94
C ASP A 154 -9.70 -13.37 -15.58
N LYS A 155 -10.84 -13.78 -15.01
CA LYS A 155 -12.15 -13.34 -15.48
C LYS A 155 -12.40 -11.87 -15.17
N ARG A 156 -12.04 -11.43 -13.95
CA ARG A 156 -12.19 -10.03 -13.57
C ARG A 156 -11.30 -9.14 -14.43
N TYR A 157 -10.03 -9.53 -14.59
CA TYR A 157 -9.06 -8.79 -15.41
C TYR A 157 -9.49 -8.74 -16.88
N GLY A 158 -10.01 -9.86 -17.39
CA GLY A 158 -10.56 -9.90 -18.75
C GLY A 158 -11.75 -8.95 -18.93
N ARG A 159 -12.67 -8.89 -17.95
CA ARG A 159 -13.80 -7.95 -18.00
C ARG A 159 -13.31 -6.51 -17.98
N LEU A 160 -12.33 -6.20 -17.11
CA LEU A 160 -11.73 -4.87 -17.04
C LEU A 160 -11.15 -4.46 -18.41
N LYS A 161 -10.40 -5.34 -19.06
CA LYS A 161 -9.76 -5.04 -20.34
C LYS A 161 -10.77 -4.94 -21.49
N GLU A 162 -11.67 -5.93 -21.61
CA GLU A 162 -12.54 -6.03 -22.77
C GLU A 162 -13.76 -5.10 -22.69
N TRP A 163 -14.32 -4.92 -21.50
CA TRP A 163 -15.56 -4.16 -21.33
C TRP A 163 -15.34 -2.70 -20.96
N MET A 164 -14.18 -2.34 -20.46
CA MET A 164 -13.93 -0.96 -20.01
C MET A 164 -12.72 -0.33 -20.71
N TYR A 165 -11.55 -0.97 -20.64
CA TYR A 165 -10.29 -0.36 -21.11
C TYR A 165 -10.28 -0.21 -22.65
N LYS A 166 -10.53 -1.28 -23.38
CA LYS A 166 -10.49 -1.24 -24.86
C LYS A 166 -11.51 -0.26 -25.45
N PRO A 167 -12.78 -0.27 -25.01
CA PRO A 167 -13.73 0.74 -25.49
C PRO A 167 -13.30 2.17 -25.17
N TYR A 168 -12.75 2.39 -23.99
CA TYR A 168 -12.24 3.72 -23.57
C TYR A 168 -11.10 4.16 -24.49
N GLN A 169 -10.14 3.28 -24.73
CA GLN A 169 -9.01 3.58 -25.60
C GLN A 169 -9.46 3.86 -27.05
N LYS A 170 -10.43 3.10 -27.53
CA LYS A 170 -11.00 3.33 -28.86
C LYS A 170 -11.65 4.70 -28.92
N MET A 171 -12.43 5.07 -27.91
CA MET A 171 -13.06 6.38 -27.85
C MET A 171 -12.01 7.51 -27.89
N LEU A 172 -10.91 7.36 -27.17
CA LEU A 172 -9.84 8.37 -27.18
C LEU A 172 -9.18 8.50 -28.54
N ARG A 173 -9.01 7.40 -29.25
CA ARG A 173 -8.47 7.44 -30.63
C ARG A 173 -9.44 8.10 -31.61
N ASP A 174 -10.73 7.81 -31.46
CA ASP A 174 -11.76 8.37 -32.33
C ASP A 174 -12.06 9.84 -32.03
N HIS A 175 -11.81 10.27 -30.77
CA HIS A 175 -12.08 11.60 -30.28
C HIS A 175 -10.87 12.15 -29.51
N PRO A 176 -9.80 12.58 -30.23
CA PRO A 176 -8.54 12.98 -29.54
C PRO A 176 -8.69 14.14 -28.56
N HIS A 177 -9.70 15.01 -28.74
CA HIS A 177 -9.93 16.11 -27.81
C HIS A 177 -10.27 15.61 -26.39
N MET A 178 -10.87 14.41 -26.27
CA MET A 178 -11.19 13.84 -24.97
C MET A 178 -9.93 13.38 -24.24
N ALA A 179 -8.91 12.90 -24.98
CA ALA A 179 -7.62 12.54 -24.39
C ALA A 179 -6.92 13.76 -23.80
N MET A 180 -7.07 14.93 -24.43
CA MET A 180 -6.45 16.18 -23.97
C MET A 180 -7.11 16.71 -22.69
N SER A 181 -8.38 16.40 -22.45
CA SER A 181 -9.13 16.93 -21.31
C SER A 181 -9.20 15.96 -20.13
N GLN A 182 -8.66 14.74 -20.26
CA GLN A 182 -8.72 13.75 -19.17
C GLN A 182 -7.87 14.19 -17.98
N PRO A 183 -8.35 14.01 -16.74
CA PRO A 183 -7.61 14.43 -15.56
C PRO A 183 -6.41 13.54 -15.26
N PHE A 184 -6.44 12.31 -15.73
CA PHE A 184 -5.34 11.35 -15.66
C PHE A 184 -5.49 10.34 -16.78
N ASP A 185 -4.37 9.73 -17.13
CA ASP A 185 -4.33 8.65 -18.11
C ASP A 185 -4.85 7.36 -17.46
N PHE A 186 -5.64 6.58 -18.18
CA PHE A 186 -6.21 5.32 -17.69
C PHE A 186 -5.52 4.16 -18.40
N LYS A 187 -4.85 3.31 -17.65
CA LYS A 187 -4.19 2.11 -18.17
C LYS A 187 -4.49 0.90 -17.30
N VAL A 188 -4.50 -0.28 -17.93
CA VAL A 188 -4.54 -1.54 -17.20
C VAL A 188 -3.11 -1.98 -16.92
N LYS A 189 -2.84 -2.32 -15.67
CA LYS A 189 -1.51 -2.71 -15.23
C LYS A 189 -1.10 -4.05 -15.85
N GLU A 190 0.11 -4.12 -16.36
CA GLU A 190 0.67 -5.36 -16.87
C GLU A 190 0.95 -6.33 -15.74
N VAL A 191 0.61 -7.59 -15.96
CA VAL A 191 0.84 -8.67 -14.99
C VAL A 191 1.48 -9.84 -15.70
N LYS A 192 2.23 -10.65 -14.95
CA LYS A 192 2.87 -11.85 -15.48
C LYS A 192 2.52 -13.06 -14.60
N PHE A 193 2.66 -14.25 -15.17
CA PHE A 193 2.58 -15.46 -14.37
C PHE A 193 3.71 -15.44 -13.33
N SER A 194 3.47 -15.95 -12.14
CA SER A 194 4.41 -15.86 -11.02
C SER A 194 5.80 -16.44 -11.33
N TYR A 195 5.89 -17.41 -12.25
CA TYR A 195 7.18 -17.98 -12.65
C TYR A 195 7.96 -17.11 -13.64
N HIS A 196 7.40 -15.98 -14.07
CA HIS A 196 8.11 -14.97 -14.86
C HIS A 196 8.58 -13.80 -13.99
N VAL A 197 8.80 -14.05 -12.71
CA VAL A 197 9.24 -13.02 -11.77
C VAL A 197 10.58 -12.40 -12.20
N GLU A 198 11.45 -13.17 -12.85
CA GLU A 198 12.71 -12.66 -13.38
C GLU A 198 12.48 -11.54 -14.41
N ASP A 199 11.48 -11.71 -15.28
CA ASP A 199 11.12 -10.68 -16.26
C ASP A 199 10.63 -9.41 -15.57
N VAL A 200 9.89 -9.55 -14.46
CA VAL A 200 9.43 -8.37 -13.72
C VAL A 200 10.63 -7.59 -13.18
N PHE A 201 11.61 -8.27 -12.60
CA PHE A 201 12.81 -7.62 -12.06
C PHE A 201 13.70 -7.01 -13.15
N ASN A 202 13.91 -7.75 -14.24
CA ASN A 202 14.95 -7.39 -15.22
C ASN A 202 14.41 -6.58 -16.40
N ILE A 203 13.11 -6.61 -16.66
CA ILE A 203 12.49 -5.92 -17.80
C ILE A 203 11.50 -4.86 -17.31
N ASP A 204 10.49 -5.27 -16.51
CA ASP A 204 9.38 -4.37 -16.17
C ASP A 204 9.83 -3.23 -15.25
N ILE A 205 10.47 -3.57 -14.13
CA ILE A 205 10.88 -2.56 -13.13
C ILE A 205 11.86 -1.53 -13.71
N PRO A 206 12.90 -1.92 -14.48
CA PRO A 206 13.80 -0.90 -15.06
C PRO A 206 13.14 0.05 -16.05
N GLN A 207 11.98 -0.33 -16.62
CA GLN A 207 11.27 0.52 -17.57
C GLN A 207 10.21 1.41 -16.92
N LEU A 208 10.01 1.30 -15.62
CA LEU A 208 9.02 2.12 -14.93
C LEU A 208 9.46 3.59 -14.89
N HIS A 209 8.49 4.47 -15.06
CA HIS A 209 8.70 5.92 -14.94
C HIS A 209 8.16 6.44 -13.59
N HIS A 210 7.71 5.55 -12.73
CA HIS A 210 7.29 5.85 -11.35
C HIS A 210 8.03 4.92 -10.40
N GLY A 211 7.91 5.20 -9.10
CA GLY A 211 8.55 4.38 -8.08
C GLY A 211 7.85 3.04 -7.89
N ASN A 212 8.61 2.07 -7.39
CA ASN A 212 8.03 0.82 -6.92
C ASN A 212 8.70 0.42 -5.60
N ASP A 213 7.98 -0.31 -4.76
CA ASP A 213 8.48 -0.77 -3.46
C ASP A 213 8.39 -2.29 -3.30
N GLY A 214 8.57 -3.00 -4.39
CA GLY A 214 8.62 -4.45 -4.37
C GLY A 214 7.70 -5.11 -5.38
N LEU A 215 7.19 -6.26 -5.03
CA LEU A 215 6.31 -7.07 -5.87
C LEU A 215 4.98 -7.32 -5.17
N ILE A 216 3.95 -7.53 -5.96
CA ILE A 216 2.66 -7.97 -5.45
C ILE A 216 2.23 -9.22 -6.23
N TYR A 217 1.81 -10.24 -5.51
CA TYR A 217 1.27 -11.47 -6.08
C TYR A 217 -0.22 -11.50 -5.82
N THR A 218 -0.97 -12.04 -6.77
CA THR A 218 -2.43 -12.21 -6.61
C THR A 218 -2.82 -13.60 -7.10
N CYS A 219 -3.51 -14.35 -6.25
CA CYS A 219 -3.96 -15.70 -6.60
C CYS A 219 -5.01 -15.63 -7.71
N VAL A 220 -4.77 -16.37 -8.79
CA VAL A 220 -5.64 -16.33 -9.98
C VAL A 220 -7.02 -16.89 -9.68
N ASN A 221 -7.08 -17.96 -8.89
CA ASN A 221 -8.31 -18.70 -8.66
C ASN A 221 -9.15 -18.17 -7.49
N SER A 222 -8.66 -17.12 -6.80
CA SER A 222 -9.37 -16.54 -5.66
C SER A 222 -10.39 -15.49 -6.11
N PRO A 223 -11.54 -15.41 -5.43
CA PRO A 223 -12.43 -14.28 -5.62
C PRO A 223 -11.81 -13.00 -5.06
N TYR A 224 -12.39 -11.86 -5.38
CA TYR A 224 -12.01 -10.58 -4.81
C TYR A 224 -12.62 -10.47 -3.40
N ALA A 225 -11.78 -10.38 -2.39
CA ALA A 225 -12.22 -10.34 -0.99
C ALA A 225 -12.01 -8.93 -0.41
N PRO A 226 -13.07 -8.25 0.02
CA PRO A 226 -12.91 -6.98 0.73
C PRO A 226 -12.16 -7.16 2.04
N GLY A 227 -11.32 -6.18 2.38
CA GLY A 227 -10.52 -6.24 3.59
C GLY A 227 -9.26 -7.09 3.42
N THR A 228 -8.70 -7.56 4.50
CA THR A 228 -7.43 -8.30 4.49
C THR A 228 -7.55 -9.59 3.68
N ASP A 229 -6.72 -9.74 2.67
CA ASP A 229 -6.75 -10.89 1.77
C ASP A 229 -5.40 -11.62 1.75
N PRO A 230 -5.32 -12.82 2.36
CA PRO A 230 -4.07 -13.59 2.35
C PRO A 230 -3.70 -14.16 0.98
N ASN A 231 -4.54 -13.98 -0.02
CA ASN A 231 -4.25 -14.40 -1.39
C ASN A 231 -3.58 -13.30 -2.21
N ILE A 232 -3.24 -12.17 -1.55
CA ILE A 232 -2.51 -11.05 -2.16
C ILE A 232 -1.30 -10.74 -1.27
N PRO A 233 -0.25 -11.57 -1.35
CA PRO A 233 0.98 -11.25 -0.61
C PRO A 233 1.82 -10.18 -1.30
N UNK A 234 2.25 -9.20 -0.60
CA UNK A 234 2.90 -8.24 -1.06
C UNK A 234 4.19 -8.34 -0.58
N SER A 235 5.07 -8.25 -1.27
CA SER A 235 6.46 -8.15 -0.82
C SER A 235 6.75 -6.69 -0.44
N GLU A 236 7.00 -6.44 0.80
CA GLU A 236 7.37 -5.12 1.31
C GLU A 236 8.68 -5.23 2.08
N ASN A 237 9.68 -4.45 1.67
CA ASN A 237 10.98 -4.37 2.33
C ASN A 237 11.21 -3.00 2.95
N SER A 238 10.19 -2.17 2.98
CA SER A 238 10.27 -0.83 3.59
C SER A 238 9.27 -0.71 4.74
N ILE A 239 9.62 0.15 5.68
CA ILE A 239 8.81 0.39 6.87
C ILE A 239 8.70 1.90 7.09
N ASP A 240 7.51 2.34 7.49
CA ASP A 240 7.26 3.74 7.85
C ASP A 240 7.39 3.91 9.37
N PHE A 241 8.34 4.74 9.79
CA PHE A 241 8.54 5.10 11.18
C PHE A 241 8.36 6.60 11.38
N LYS A 242 8.21 7.02 12.61
CA LYS A 242 8.35 8.44 12.95
C LYS A 242 9.85 8.72 13.19
N LEU A 243 10.37 9.75 12.51
CA LEU A 243 11.76 10.18 12.66
C LEU A 243 11.87 11.15 13.82
N VAL A 244 12.81 10.88 14.72
CA VAL A 244 13.08 11.74 15.87
C VAL A 244 14.56 12.05 15.89
N LEU A 245 14.92 13.34 15.81
CA LEU A 245 16.32 13.76 15.83
C LEU A 245 16.79 14.03 17.24
N ARG A 246 17.99 13.49 17.58
CA ARG A 246 18.64 13.73 18.88
C ARG A 246 19.96 14.42 18.63
N PHE A 247 20.01 15.70 18.95
CA PHE A 247 21.20 16.51 18.75
C PHE A 247 22.12 16.46 19.96
N PRO A 248 23.47 16.48 19.77
CA PRO A 248 24.40 16.58 20.89
C PRO A 248 24.36 18.00 21.50
N PRO A 249 24.92 18.17 22.69
CA PRO A 249 24.96 19.49 23.28
C PRO A 249 26.02 20.38 22.60
N THR A 250 25.76 21.68 22.61
CA THR A 250 26.75 22.67 22.19
C THR A 250 27.92 22.63 23.16
N PRO A 251 29.17 22.64 22.67
CA PRO A 251 30.33 22.63 23.56
C PRO A 251 30.26 23.78 24.59
N GLY A 252 30.42 23.43 25.85
CA GLY A 252 30.36 24.38 26.97
C GLY A 252 28.94 24.80 27.37
N LYS A 253 27.89 24.31 26.68
CA LYS A 253 26.51 24.65 26.98
C LYS A 253 25.66 23.39 26.97
N PRO A 254 25.67 22.58 28.03
CA PRO A 254 25.05 21.24 28.02
C PRO A 254 23.53 21.23 27.82
N MET A 255 22.86 22.36 28.01
CA MET A 255 21.42 22.46 27.83
C MET A 255 21.00 23.03 26.46
N VAL A 256 21.97 23.32 25.60
CA VAL A 256 21.71 23.92 24.28
C VAL A 256 22.11 22.91 23.20
N PRO A 257 21.14 22.45 22.39
CA PRO A 257 21.45 21.49 21.32
C PRO A 257 22.28 22.14 20.22
N ASP A 258 23.24 21.37 19.70
CA ASP A 258 24.05 21.79 18.55
C ASP A 258 23.39 21.30 17.26
N PHE A 259 22.68 22.18 16.59
CA PHE A 259 21.95 21.85 15.35
C PHE A 259 22.89 21.75 14.14
N GLN A 260 24.16 22.05 14.27
CA GLN A 260 25.12 21.94 13.17
C GLN A 260 25.74 20.54 13.10
N THR A 261 25.87 19.90 14.24
CA THR A 261 26.43 18.55 14.32
C THR A 261 25.33 17.52 13.94
N LYS A 262 25.75 16.49 13.22
CA LYS A 262 24.85 15.43 12.79
C LYS A 262 24.17 14.77 14.01
N PRO A 263 22.82 14.73 14.04
CA PRO A 263 22.12 14.09 15.16
C PRO A 263 22.09 12.58 15.01
N ILE A 264 21.63 11.91 16.06
CA ILE A 264 21.16 10.52 15.96
C ILE A 264 19.77 10.58 15.34
N PHE A 265 19.54 9.77 14.30
CA PHE A 265 18.28 9.67 13.58
C PHE A 265 17.51 8.48 14.16
N GLU A 266 16.70 8.73 15.20
CA GLU A 266 15.91 7.66 15.82
C GLU A 266 14.66 7.33 15.01
N LEU A 267 14.36 6.05 14.89
CA LEU A 267 13.14 5.54 14.29
C LEU A 267 12.19 5.09 15.41
N HIS A 268 11.00 5.64 15.41
CA HIS A 268 10.00 5.34 16.43
C HIS A 268 8.80 4.64 15.80
N VAL A 269 8.39 3.52 16.40
CA VAL A 269 7.29 2.69 15.91
C VAL A 269 5.97 3.13 16.56
N TRP A 270 4.91 3.19 15.75
CA TRP A 270 3.57 3.52 16.23
C TRP A 270 2.97 2.31 16.95
N CYS A 271 2.47 2.53 18.17
CA CYS A 271 1.90 1.50 19.01
C CYS A 271 0.38 1.67 19.23
N GLY A 272 -0.28 2.37 18.29
CA GLY A 272 -1.70 2.67 18.39
C GLY A 272 -1.93 3.98 19.11
N ASP A 273 -3.17 4.27 19.40
CA ASP A 273 -3.55 5.51 20.07
C ASP A 273 -3.84 5.26 21.53
N ASP A 274 -3.39 6.18 22.37
CA ASP A 274 -3.72 6.21 23.78
C ASP A 274 -4.48 7.52 24.05
N ARG A 275 -5.73 7.40 24.47
CA ARG A 275 -6.62 8.53 24.75
C ARG A 275 -6.70 9.52 23.60
N GLY A 276 -6.74 8.99 22.36
CA GLY A 276 -6.88 9.82 21.17
C GLY A 276 -5.59 10.46 20.69
N LYS A 277 -4.43 10.08 21.26
CA LYS A 277 -3.12 10.55 20.80
C LYS A 277 -2.28 9.37 20.36
N PRO A 278 -1.57 9.49 19.22
CA PRO A 278 -0.71 8.41 18.77
C PRO A 278 0.45 8.17 19.73
N ARG A 279 0.62 6.91 20.12
CA ARG A 279 1.72 6.49 21.01
C ARG A 279 2.84 5.91 20.19
N TYR A 280 4.06 6.39 20.41
CA TYR A 280 5.27 5.94 19.73
C TYR A 280 6.28 5.44 20.74
N GLU A 281 7.05 4.42 20.33
CA GLU A 281 8.14 3.86 21.12
C GLU A 281 9.40 3.82 20.26
N PHE A 282 10.54 4.05 20.88
CA PHE A 282 11.84 3.90 20.21
C PHE A 282 11.95 2.49 19.65
N TYR A 283 12.40 2.39 18.41
CA TYR A 283 12.61 1.12 17.72
C TYR A 283 14.07 0.89 17.40
N ASP A 284 14.70 1.79 16.63
CA ASP A 284 16.07 1.64 16.15
C ASP A 284 16.60 3.00 15.68
N VAL A 285 17.78 3.02 15.06
CA VAL A 285 18.35 4.21 14.46
C VAL A 285 18.55 4.01 12.96
N MET A 286 18.48 5.12 12.23
CA MET A 286 18.71 5.15 10.80
C MET A 286 20.11 5.70 10.52
N HIS A 287 20.81 5.08 9.57
CA HIS A 287 22.11 5.56 9.14
C HIS A 287 21.95 6.68 8.11
N VAL A 288 22.68 7.76 8.32
CA VAL A 288 22.70 8.91 7.40
C VAL A 288 24.17 9.28 7.18
N GLU A 289 24.58 9.37 5.93
CA GLU A 289 25.94 9.77 5.59
C GLU A 289 26.17 11.27 5.88
N ASP A 290 27.41 11.68 6.04
CA ASP A 290 27.72 13.07 6.39
C ASP A 290 27.26 14.04 5.29
N ASP A 291 27.44 13.68 4.04
CA ASP A 291 27.01 14.52 2.92
C ASP A 291 25.48 14.57 2.80
N GLU A 292 24.79 13.50 3.18
CA GLU A 292 23.32 13.50 3.25
C GLU A 292 22.85 14.49 4.33
N TRP A 293 23.52 14.46 5.49
CA TRP A 293 23.20 15.39 6.58
C TRP A 293 23.40 16.85 6.13
N GLU A 294 24.50 17.13 5.41
CA GLU A 294 24.74 18.48 4.91
C GLU A 294 23.66 18.91 3.91
N ARG A 295 23.20 18.01 3.05
CA ARG A 295 22.09 18.31 2.14
C ARG A 295 20.78 18.55 2.90
N MET A 296 20.50 17.74 3.93
CA MET A 296 19.31 17.91 4.77
C MET A 296 19.32 19.28 5.46
N LYS A 297 20.46 19.68 6.01
CA LYS A 297 20.58 21.02 6.61
C LYS A 297 20.29 22.12 5.59
N GLY A 298 20.80 21.95 4.37
CA GLY A 298 20.65 22.95 3.30
C GLY A 298 19.23 23.06 2.77
N SER A 299 18.41 22.02 2.90
CA SER A 299 17.04 22.02 2.34
C SER A 299 16.08 22.95 3.07
N ASN A 300 16.40 23.30 4.32
CA ASN A 300 15.54 24.12 5.17
C ASN A 300 14.14 23.53 5.36
N GLU A 301 14.03 22.18 5.27
CA GLU A 301 12.79 21.46 5.47
C GLU A 301 12.70 20.88 6.88
N GLN A 302 11.50 20.66 7.35
CA GLN A 302 11.29 19.89 8.57
C GLN A 302 11.82 18.47 8.36
N LEU A 303 12.62 17.98 9.29
CA LEU A 303 13.04 16.58 9.32
C LEU A 303 12.44 15.87 10.53
N ASP A 304 12.56 16.52 11.71
CA ASP A 304 12.11 15.95 12.98
C ASP A 304 10.59 15.81 13.02
N ASP A 305 10.11 14.73 13.62
CA ASP A 305 8.67 14.45 13.85
C ASP A 305 7.90 14.08 12.57
N ARG A 306 8.57 13.85 11.46
CA ARG A 306 7.92 13.41 10.21
C ARG A 306 7.90 11.89 10.13
N ILE A 307 6.97 11.37 9.33
CA ILE A 307 6.98 9.95 8.97
C ILE A 307 8.00 9.75 7.85
N VAL A 308 8.90 8.79 8.06
CA VAL A 308 9.97 8.47 7.12
C VAL A 308 9.83 7.01 6.71
N GLU A 309 9.94 6.74 5.42
CA GLU A 309 10.02 5.38 4.90
C GLU A 309 11.49 4.98 4.80
N VAL A 310 11.80 3.83 5.38
CA VAL A 310 13.16 3.30 5.40
C VAL A 310 13.18 1.86 4.90
N HIS A 311 14.32 1.44 4.35
CA HIS A 311 14.55 0.05 3.99
C HIS A 311 15.78 -0.48 4.75
N TRP A 312 15.83 -1.80 4.90
CA TRP A 312 16.98 -2.45 5.52
C TRP A 312 18.07 -2.65 4.46
N ASP A 313 19.25 -2.08 4.68
CA ASP A 313 20.42 -2.33 3.85
C ASP A 313 21.20 -3.49 4.45
N SER A 314 21.10 -4.66 3.83
CA SER A 314 21.74 -5.89 4.32
C SER A 314 23.26 -5.80 4.26
N ALA A 315 23.83 -5.07 3.30
CA ALA A 315 25.26 -4.95 3.16
C ALA A 315 25.88 -4.08 4.27
N GLY A 316 25.17 -3.00 4.63
CA GLY A 316 25.60 -2.11 5.69
C GLY A 316 25.07 -2.47 7.06
N GLU A 317 24.15 -3.41 7.13
CA GLU A 317 23.45 -3.84 8.36
C GLU A 317 22.83 -2.64 9.11
N HIS A 318 22.15 -1.78 8.35
CA HIS A 318 21.49 -0.60 8.94
C HIS A 318 20.27 -0.16 8.11
N TRP A 319 19.44 0.67 8.73
CA TRP A 319 18.29 1.29 8.06
C TRP A 319 18.75 2.49 7.24
N ARG A 320 18.23 2.61 6.03
CA ARG A 320 18.50 3.72 5.10
C ARG A 320 17.19 4.41 4.74
N MET A 321 17.26 5.73 4.61
CA MET A 321 16.11 6.53 4.23
C MET A 321 15.77 6.32 2.76
N MET A 322 14.47 6.15 2.47
CA MET A 322 13.94 6.21 1.11
C MET A 322 13.30 7.57 0.83
N ARG A 323 12.40 8.01 1.70
CA ARG A 323 11.69 9.29 1.52
C ARG A 323 10.86 9.63 2.75
N PHE A 324 10.34 10.84 2.77
CA PHE A 324 9.33 11.22 3.76
C PHE A 324 7.94 10.82 3.28
N ARG A 325 7.06 10.53 4.23
CA ARG A 325 5.70 10.08 3.97
C ARG A 325 4.70 11.12 4.50
N ASP A 326 4.67 12.27 3.84
CA ASP A 326 3.77 13.37 4.22
C ASP A 326 2.30 13.03 3.93
N ASP A 327 2.08 11.96 3.18
CA ASP A 327 0.76 11.41 2.89
C ASP A 327 0.18 10.59 4.05
N LYS A 328 0.97 10.31 5.10
CA LYS A 328 0.54 9.45 6.21
C LYS A 328 0.56 10.19 7.54
N PRO A 329 -0.52 10.06 8.33
CA PRO A 329 -0.54 10.68 9.67
C PRO A 329 0.31 9.92 10.68
N ASN A 330 0.54 8.61 10.48
CA ASN A 330 1.30 7.77 11.39
C ASN A 330 2.18 6.80 10.60
N GLY A 331 3.24 6.32 11.25
CA GLY A 331 4.05 5.23 10.74
C GLY A 331 3.29 3.90 10.78
N ASN A 332 3.95 2.83 10.36
CA ASN A 332 3.35 1.51 10.44
C ASN A 332 3.11 1.11 11.91
N HIS A 333 1.98 0.47 12.16
CA HIS A 333 1.69 -0.07 13.49
C HIS A 333 2.70 -1.18 13.83
N LYS A 334 3.05 -1.30 15.09
CA LYS A 334 4.05 -2.25 15.59
C LYS A 334 3.83 -3.67 15.06
N SER A 335 2.58 -4.13 15.00
CA SER A 335 2.29 -5.49 14.47
C SER A 335 2.61 -5.62 12.98
N VAL A 336 2.47 -4.55 12.21
CA VAL A 336 2.85 -4.53 10.79
C VAL A 336 4.37 -4.56 10.67
N VAL A 337 5.06 -3.75 11.49
CA VAL A 337 6.52 -3.72 11.53
C VAL A 337 7.07 -5.12 11.86
N ASP A 338 6.50 -5.79 12.87
CA ASP A 338 6.93 -7.14 13.25
C ASP A 338 6.78 -8.13 12.09
N ASN A 339 5.70 -8.02 11.31
CA ASN A 339 5.48 -8.88 10.15
C ASN A 339 6.47 -8.60 9.02
N ILE A 340 6.75 -7.32 8.74
CA ILE A 340 7.73 -6.94 7.70
C ILE A 340 9.13 -7.41 8.11
N ILE A 341 9.52 -7.19 9.36
CA ILE A 341 10.81 -7.64 9.90
C ILE A 341 10.95 -9.16 9.74
N LYS A 342 9.88 -9.89 10.03
CA LYS A 342 9.86 -11.32 9.85
C LYS A 342 10.03 -11.70 8.37
N SER A 343 9.39 -10.98 7.48
CA SER A 343 9.53 -11.19 6.03
C SER A 343 10.97 -10.95 5.58
N ILE A 344 11.59 -9.86 6.05
CA ILE A 344 13.01 -9.57 5.79
C ILE A 344 13.90 -10.69 6.36
N ALA A 345 13.61 -11.12 7.58
CA ALA A 345 14.34 -12.17 8.27
C ALA A 345 14.25 -13.52 7.57
N ASP A 346 13.04 -13.85 7.10
CA ASP A 346 12.82 -15.12 6.38
C ASP A 346 13.54 -15.13 5.02
N GLY A 347 14.10 -14.00 4.61
CA GLY A 347 14.90 -13.90 3.39
C GLY A 347 14.10 -14.14 2.13
N VAL A 348 12.81 -13.77 2.12
CA VAL A 348 11.99 -13.89 0.92
C VAL A 348 12.33 -12.72 -0.01
N GLU A 349 13.60 -12.66 -0.36
CA GLU A 349 14.14 -11.65 -1.24
C GLU A 349 14.12 -12.15 -2.69
N LYS A 350 14.59 -11.30 -3.58
CA LYS A 350 14.67 -11.57 -5.02
C LYS A 350 15.25 -12.97 -5.33
N ASP A 351 16.35 -13.33 -4.68
CA ASP A 351 17.04 -14.58 -4.98
C ASP A 351 16.21 -15.82 -4.61
N ALA A 352 15.47 -15.76 -3.50
CA ALA A 352 14.59 -16.86 -3.10
C ALA A 352 13.45 -17.06 -4.10
N LEU A 353 12.89 -15.97 -4.60
CA LEU A 353 11.83 -16.00 -5.61
C LEU A 353 12.36 -16.54 -6.94
N LEU A 354 13.55 -16.07 -7.37
CA LEU A 354 14.17 -16.53 -8.60
C LEU A 354 14.52 -18.03 -8.54
N ALA A 355 15.03 -18.49 -7.40
CA ALA A 355 15.40 -19.89 -7.21
C ALA A 355 14.18 -20.82 -7.33
N ARG A 356 12.98 -20.34 -6.99
CA ARG A 356 11.75 -21.12 -7.05
C ARG A 356 11.03 -21.05 -8.39
N SER A 357 11.42 -20.14 -9.29
CA SER A 357 10.67 -19.86 -10.53
C SER A 357 10.48 -21.11 -11.41
N ALA A 358 11.53 -21.96 -11.55
CA ALA A 358 11.44 -23.19 -12.34
C ALA A 358 10.45 -24.19 -11.72
N SER A 359 10.49 -24.35 -10.39
CA SER A 359 9.57 -25.23 -9.67
C SER A 359 8.13 -24.74 -9.81
N ILE A 360 7.91 -23.45 -9.62
CA ILE A 360 6.59 -22.84 -9.79
C ILE A 360 6.05 -23.09 -11.20
N ARG A 361 6.91 -22.89 -12.22
CA ARG A 361 6.55 -23.13 -13.62
C ARG A 361 6.13 -24.57 -13.88
N ASN A 362 6.90 -25.52 -13.33
CA ASN A 362 6.60 -26.94 -13.52
C ASN A 362 5.26 -27.33 -12.88
N HIS A 363 5.01 -26.87 -11.68
CA HIS A 363 3.74 -27.12 -10.98
C HIS A 363 2.57 -26.46 -11.71
N TRP A 364 2.77 -25.22 -12.20
CA TRP A 364 1.76 -24.51 -12.99
C TRP A 364 1.38 -25.32 -14.24
N LYS A 365 2.40 -25.78 -15.00
CA LYS A 365 2.16 -26.57 -16.22
C LYS A 365 1.48 -27.90 -15.93
N ALA A 366 1.81 -28.53 -14.81
CA ALA A 366 1.16 -29.79 -14.41
C ALA A 366 -0.34 -29.57 -14.14
N ARG A 367 -0.72 -28.43 -13.59
CA ARG A 367 -2.13 -28.12 -13.32
C ARG A 367 -2.93 -27.79 -14.58
N LEU A 368 -2.27 -27.29 -15.63
CA LEU A 368 -2.98 -26.93 -16.88
C LEU A 368 -3.67 -28.12 -17.56
N GLY A 369 -3.18 -29.33 -17.32
CA GLY A 369 -3.79 -30.55 -17.87
C GLY A 369 -4.87 -31.19 -17.01
N GLN A 370 -5.19 -30.57 -15.87
CA GLN A 370 -6.17 -31.11 -14.93
C GLN A 370 -7.48 -30.33 -15.01
N PRO A 371 -8.65 -30.98 -14.84
CA PRO A 371 -9.89 -30.23 -14.74
C PRO A 371 -9.82 -29.29 -13.53
N PRO A 372 -10.44 -28.10 -13.62
CA PRO A 372 -10.40 -27.16 -12.51
C PRO A 372 -10.92 -27.82 -11.25
N GLY A 373 -10.10 -27.83 -10.22
CA GLY A 373 -10.50 -28.31 -8.92
C GLY A 373 -11.61 -27.40 -8.34
N PRO A 374 -12.30 -27.87 -7.33
CA PRO A 374 -13.27 -27.00 -6.66
C PRO A 374 -12.54 -25.77 -6.12
N PRO A 375 -13.18 -24.59 -6.18
CA PRO A 375 -12.56 -23.37 -5.66
C PRO A 375 -12.14 -23.60 -4.21
N PRO A 376 -11.01 -23.02 -3.78
CA PRO A 376 -10.60 -23.13 -2.39
C PRO A 376 -11.78 -22.78 -1.50
N GLN A 377 -12.21 -23.73 -0.70
CA GLN A 377 -13.29 -23.46 0.24
C GLN A 377 -12.78 -22.40 1.20
N GLN A 378 -13.28 -21.19 1.02
CA GLN A 378 -13.26 -20.25 2.13
C GLN A 378 -13.91 -21.00 3.28
N GLN A 379 -13.19 -21.15 4.35
CA GLN A 379 -13.83 -21.57 5.60
C GLN A 379 -14.84 -20.48 5.90
N GLN A 380 -16.04 -20.68 5.35
CA GLN A 380 -17.19 -19.95 5.85
C GLN A 380 -17.31 -20.37 7.31
N GLN A 381 -16.94 -19.46 8.19
CA GLN A 381 -17.41 -19.57 9.56
C GLN A 381 -18.92 -19.53 9.47
N GLN A 382 -19.51 -20.71 9.47
CA GLN A 382 -20.95 -20.83 9.61
C GLN A 382 -21.30 -20.18 10.93
N GLN A 383 -21.89 -19.01 10.86
CA GLN A 383 -22.60 -18.47 11.99
C GLN A 383 -23.80 -19.40 12.21
N GLN A 384 -23.57 -20.46 12.97
CA GLN A 384 -24.68 -21.23 13.48
C GLN A 384 -25.37 -20.39 14.53
N GLN A 385 -26.61 -20.06 14.26
CA GLN A 385 -27.49 -19.47 15.27
C GLN A 385 -27.62 -20.50 16.41
N HIS A 386 -26.97 -20.22 17.53
CA HIS A 386 -27.13 -21.06 18.70
C HIS A 386 -28.01 -20.38 19.73
N ALA A 387 -29.05 -21.12 20.13
CA ALA A 387 -29.83 -20.81 21.31
C ALA A 387 -28.90 -20.77 22.55
N PRO A 388 -29.24 -20.01 23.59
CA PRO A 388 -28.34 -19.83 24.73
C PRO A 388 -28.11 -21.15 25.45
N ARG A 389 -26.86 -21.56 25.51
CA ARG A 389 -26.43 -22.72 26.30
C ARG A 389 -25.75 -22.25 27.59
N HIS A 390 -26.04 -22.96 28.66
CA HIS A 390 -25.45 -22.71 29.96
C HIS A 390 -23.91 -22.81 29.88
N LEU A 391 -23.23 -21.86 30.50
CA LEU A 391 -21.77 -21.82 30.58
C LEU A 391 -21.24 -23.00 31.42
N PRO A 392 -20.26 -23.76 30.90
CA PRO A 392 -19.58 -24.77 31.72
C PRO A 392 -18.65 -24.08 32.74
N PRO A 393 -18.35 -24.76 33.87
CA PRO A 393 -17.49 -24.19 34.91
C PRO A 393 -16.06 -23.97 34.39
N ARG A 394 -15.43 -22.92 34.89
CA ARG A 394 -14.10 -22.46 34.52
C ARG A 394 -13.04 -23.54 34.73
N PRO A 395 -12.26 -23.96 33.73
CA PRO A 395 -11.16 -24.89 33.95
C PRO A 395 -10.03 -24.23 34.75
N ALA A 396 -9.35 -25.05 35.56
CA ALA A 396 -8.16 -24.62 36.29
C ALA A 396 -7.08 -24.14 35.31
N GLN A 397 -6.35 -23.12 35.76
CA GLN A 397 -5.31 -22.47 34.93
C GLN A 397 -4.32 -23.51 34.37
N ALA A 398 -4.35 -23.70 33.06
CA ALA A 398 -3.33 -24.46 32.38
C ALA A 398 -2.02 -23.66 32.34
N GLN A 399 -0.94 -24.32 32.70
CA GLN A 399 0.39 -23.73 32.58
C GLN A 399 0.59 -23.29 31.13
N LYS A 400 1.11 -22.07 30.94
CA LYS A 400 1.49 -21.57 29.62
C LYS A 400 2.41 -22.58 28.94
N PRO A 401 2.15 -22.96 27.69
CA PRO A 401 3.13 -23.77 26.95
C PRO A 401 4.45 -23.00 26.86
N PRO A 402 5.58 -23.72 26.88
CA PRO A 402 6.86 -23.06 26.69
C PRO A 402 6.86 -22.29 25.37
N PRO A 403 7.51 -21.13 25.32
CA PRO A 403 7.58 -20.38 24.07
C PRO A 403 8.21 -21.26 22.98
N PRO A 404 7.73 -21.17 21.73
CA PRO A 404 8.37 -21.92 20.65
C PRO A 404 9.85 -21.53 20.58
N PRO A 405 10.72 -22.46 20.20
CA PRO A 405 12.13 -22.13 20.09
C PRO A 405 12.27 -20.93 19.17
N ALA A 406 13.02 -19.95 19.66
CA ALA A 406 13.28 -18.74 18.91
C ALA A 406 14.01 -19.15 17.62
N HIS A 407 13.27 -19.18 16.52
CA HIS A 407 13.94 -19.11 15.24
C HIS A 407 14.63 -17.74 15.24
N ALA A 408 15.93 -17.78 15.20
CA ALA A 408 16.73 -16.59 15.25
C ALA A 408 16.28 -15.67 14.12
N LEU A 409 15.57 -14.61 14.49
CA LEU A 409 15.51 -13.44 13.65
C LEU A 409 16.95 -13.05 13.31
N PRO A 410 17.25 -12.64 12.07
CA PRO A 410 18.56 -12.05 11.85
C PRO A 410 18.79 -11.03 12.96
N PRO A 411 19.98 -10.98 13.49
CA PRO A 411 20.21 -10.12 14.63
C PRO A 411 19.73 -8.72 14.28
N ARG A 412 18.79 -8.25 15.06
CA ARG A 412 18.49 -6.83 15.11
C ARG A 412 19.84 -6.13 15.15
N PRO A 413 20.13 -5.21 14.23
CA PRO A 413 21.39 -4.52 14.34
C PRO A 413 21.49 -4.00 15.78
N PRO A 414 22.55 -4.34 16.50
CA PRO A 414 22.66 -3.81 17.85
C PRO A 414 22.60 -2.30 17.74
N PRO A 415 21.84 -1.64 18.59
CA PRO A 415 21.93 -0.20 18.65
C PRO A 415 23.41 0.14 18.79
N PRO A 416 23.94 1.13 18.06
CA PRO A 416 25.34 1.44 18.15
C PRO A 416 25.70 1.56 19.63
N ILE A 417 26.60 0.71 20.08
CA ILE A 417 26.91 0.58 21.51
C ILE A 417 27.42 1.92 22.06
N ASP A 418 27.91 2.75 21.18
CA ASP A 418 28.49 4.07 21.54
C ASP A 418 27.59 5.24 21.16
N ALA A 419 26.44 5.00 20.52
CA ALA A 419 25.49 6.10 20.36
C ALA A 419 25.05 6.50 21.76
N PRO A 420 25.28 7.73 22.19
CA PRO A 420 24.71 8.13 23.46
C PRO A 420 23.22 7.87 23.35
N ARG A 421 22.74 6.89 24.10
CA ARG A 421 21.30 6.70 24.22
C ARG A 421 20.74 8.08 24.43
N ALA A 422 19.79 8.44 23.59
CA ALA A 422 19.19 9.75 23.66
C ALA A 422 18.51 9.90 25.00
N GLU A 423 19.31 10.03 26.03
CA GLU A 423 18.77 10.49 27.27
C GLU A 423 18.28 11.90 27.03
N PRO A 424 17.10 12.21 27.52
CA PRO A 424 16.48 13.49 27.21
C PRO A 424 17.11 14.64 27.99
N ARG A 425 18.40 14.83 27.83
CA ARG A 425 19.09 16.02 28.37
C ARG A 425 18.56 17.28 27.69
N TYR A 426 17.99 17.11 26.50
CA TYR A 426 17.47 18.22 25.69
C TYR A 426 15.95 18.19 25.64
N GLY A 427 15.34 17.37 26.48
CA GLY A 427 13.94 17.04 26.34
C GLY A 427 13.71 16.12 25.14
N PRO A 428 12.50 15.65 24.97
CA PRO A 428 12.17 14.80 23.83
C PRO A 428 12.30 15.54 22.50
N LEU A 429 12.55 16.87 22.52
CA LEU A 429 12.43 17.73 21.37
C LEU A 429 13.42 18.84 21.44
N ALA A 430 14.58 18.61 20.88
CA ALA A 430 15.46 19.73 20.59
C ALA A 430 14.84 20.51 19.42
N PRO A 431 14.45 21.76 19.61
CA PRO A 431 13.95 22.55 18.50
C PRO A 431 15.02 22.67 17.43
N SER A 432 14.59 22.58 16.18
CA SER A 432 15.51 22.66 15.05
C SER A 432 14.90 23.58 14.00
N ARG A 433 15.74 24.42 13.40
CA ARG A 433 15.29 25.25 12.29
C ARG A 433 14.88 24.45 11.06
N TRP A 434 15.29 23.18 11.01
CA TRP A 434 14.91 22.28 9.93
C TRP A 434 13.67 21.47 10.24
N SER A 435 13.21 21.50 11.48
CA SER A 435 12.02 20.79 11.92
C SER A 435 10.81 21.70 11.78
N LYS A 436 10.27 21.77 10.59
CA LYS A 436 9.08 22.58 10.31
C LYS A 436 7.89 21.68 10.08
N VAL A 437 6.82 21.95 10.81
CA VAL A 437 5.56 21.24 10.59
C VAL A 437 4.91 21.78 9.33
N THR A 438 4.31 20.89 8.57
CA THR A 438 3.48 21.28 7.42
C THR A 438 2.15 21.85 7.90
N GLY A 439 2.22 22.89 8.66
CA GLY A 439 1.07 23.57 9.21
C GLY A 439 1.51 24.88 9.81
N PRO A 440 0.62 25.85 9.91
CA PRO A 440 1.02 27.21 10.27
C PRO A 440 1.42 27.40 11.72
N GLU A 441 1.16 26.43 12.59
CA GLU A 441 1.23 26.67 14.04
C GLU A 441 2.37 25.96 14.77
N MET A 442 3.12 25.10 14.10
CA MET A 442 4.14 24.32 14.79
C MET A 442 5.44 24.25 14.02
N VAL A 443 6.51 24.24 14.76
CA VAL A 443 7.80 23.77 14.28
C VAL A 443 8.04 22.43 14.94
N ALA A 444 8.27 21.40 14.15
CA ALA A 444 8.45 20.05 14.69
C ALA A 444 9.64 20.06 15.67
N GLY A 445 9.50 19.30 16.71
CA GLY A 445 10.48 19.30 17.77
C GLY A 445 10.22 20.32 18.86
N MET A 446 9.25 21.20 18.68
CA MET A 446 8.96 22.25 19.70
C MET A 446 7.74 21.91 20.57
N TYR A 447 6.87 21.06 20.14
CA TYR A 447 5.57 20.84 20.79
C TYR A 447 5.19 19.37 20.92
N ARG A 448 6.02 18.57 21.55
CA ARG A 448 5.64 17.18 21.84
C ARG A 448 5.24 17.01 23.29
#